data_2b3ae2e729963e498620eb31e6e179cf
#
_entry.id   2b3ae2e729963e498620eb31e6e179cf
#
_cell.length_a   1.000
_cell.length_b   1.000
_cell.length_c   1.000
_cell.angle_alpha   90.00
_cell.angle_beta   90.00
_cell.angle_gamma   90.00
#
_symmetry.space_group_name_H-M   'P 1'
#
loop_
_entity.id
_entity.type
_entity.pdbx_description
1 polymer ?
#
loop_
_entity_poly.entity_id
_entity_poly.type
_entity_poly.pdbx_seq_one_letter_code
_entity_poly.pdbx_strand_id
1 'polypeptide(L)'
;ADENIDLLFDNELINFSLDYNKVGLDKKSRNKLKYFEAHYLIACDGANSFVRNKLDIESVDQRYSKNWLLVDILLKNENSLENVFRQICDDKRPTSYISLSNRRHRFEFQLLTGEQHQKIIQENNIQNLISKWIEPNQYEIENISIQNFRGSFANTFQKKNVFLIGDTAYQMPPYASQGLNTGIRDILNLIWKIDLVVNFN
;
A
#
# COMPACT_ATOMS: atom_id res chain seq x y z
N ALA A 1 -10.83 -9.81 20.26
CA ALA A 1 -10.84 -8.38 19.90
C ALA A 1 -10.81 -7.59 21.21
N ASP A 2 -10.11 -6.48 21.24
CA ASP A 2 -10.12 -5.56 22.40
C ASP A 2 -11.52 -4.99 22.54
N GLU A 3 -12.06 -4.94 23.78
CA GLU A 3 -13.42 -4.45 24.08
C GLU A 3 -13.61 -2.96 23.72
N ASN A 4 -12.52 -2.22 23.55
CA ASN A 4 -12.51 -0.80 23.20
C ASN A 4 -12.42 -0.55 21.68
N ILE A 5 -12.45 -1.59 20.83
CA ILE A 5 -12.31 -1.47 19.38
C ILE A 5 -13.54 -2.01 18.67
N ASP A 6 -14.27 -1.14 17.99
CA ASP A 6 -15.36 -1.49 17.10
C ASP A 6 -14.86 -1.63 15.66
N LEU A 7 -14.95 -2.84 15.10
CA LEU A 7 -14.68 -3.10 13.69
C LEU A 7 -15.98 -3.04 12.88
N LEU A 8 -16.08 -2.08 11.98
CA LEU A 8 -17.27 -1.82 11.19
C LEU A 8 -17.01 -2.15 9.71
N PHE A 9 -17.20 -3.42 9.33
CA PHE A 9 -17.12 -3.86 7.94
C PHE A 9 -18.30 -3.35 7.11
N ASP A 10 -18.15 -3.28 5.79
CA ASP A 10 -19.16 -2.75 4.85
C ASP A 10 -19.63 -1.33 5.19
N ASN A 11 -18.74 -0.51 5.72
CA ASN A 11 -19.01 0.89 6.01
C ASN A 11 -18.05 1.78 5.23
N GLU A 12 -18.59 2.64 4.40
CA GLU A 12 -17.85 3.62 3.61
C GLU A 12 -18.03 5.01 4.20
N LEU A 13 -16.92 5.72 4.44
CA LEU A 13 -16.94 7.14 4.77
C LEU A 13 -17.24 7.93 3.50
N ILE A 14 -18.39 8.57 3.44
CA ILE A 14 -18.84 9.33 2.26
C ILE A 14 -18.72 10.83 2.43
N ASN A 15 -18.65 11.30 3.66
CA ASN A 15 -18.51 12.71 3.98
C ASN A 15 -17.98 12.90 5.40
N PHE A 16 -17.37 14.05 5.69
CA PHE A 16 -17.04 14.50 7.04
C PHE A 16 -17.01 16.02 7.12
N SER A 17 -17.22 16.53 8.33
CA SER A 17 -17.11 17.94 8.68
C SER A 17 -16.12 18.14 9.82
N LEU A 18 -15.52 19.32 9.88
CA LEU A 18 -14.53 19.69 10.90
C LEU A 18 -15.10 20.79 11.79
N ASP A 19 -15.54 20.41 12.98
CA ASP A 19 -15.88 21.35 14.03
C ASP A 19 -14.67 21.65 14.91
N TYR A 20 -14.82 22.58 15.88
CA TYR A 20 -13.69 23.08 16.66
C TYR A 20 -12.93 21.97 17.43
N ASN A 21 -13.65 20.98 17.99
CA ASN A 21 -13.07 19.88 18.79
C ASN A 21 -13.52 18.49 18.36
N LYS A 22 -14.22 18.36 17.23
CA LYS A 22 -14.76 17.09 16.77
C LYS A 22 -14.75 16.98 15.26
N VAL A 23 -14.81 15.75 14.80
CA VAL A 23 -15.02 15.41 13.40
C VAL A 23 -16.37 14.72 13.29
N GLY A 24 -17.27 15.31 12.50
CA GLY A 24 -18.53 14.68 12.13
C GLY A 24 -18.33 13.77 10.94
N LEU A 25 -18.82 12.54 11.01
CA LEU A 25 -18.59 11.49 10.01
C LEU A 25 -19.91 10.97 9.47
N ASP A 26 -20.13 11.12 8.17
CA ASP A 26 -21.24 10.48 7.47
C ASP A 26 -20.76 9.18 6.83
N LYS A 27 -21.32 8.05 7.22
CA LYS A 27 -21.01 6.75 6.63
C LYS A 27 -22.21 6.11 5.96
N LYS A 28 -21.94 5.37 4.90
CA LYS A 28 -22.90 4.56 4.18
C LYS A 28 -22.67 3.08 4.49
N SER A 29 -23.71 2.39 4.95
CA SER A 29 -23.72 0.94 5.13
C SER A 29 -25.02 0.36 4.62
N ARG A 30 -24.95 -0.60 3.67
CA ARG A 30 -26.14 -1.27 3.08
C ARG A 30 -27.27 -0.29 2.71
N ASN A 31 -26.93 0.81 2.02
CA ASN A 31 -27.83 1.90 1.63
C ASN A 31 -28.44 2.73 2.79
N LYS A 32 -27.93 2.61 4.00
CA LYS A 32 -28.32 3.48 5.14
C LYS A 32 -27.22 4.45 5.44
N LEU A 33 -27.59 5.72 5.59
CA LEU A 33 -26.69 6.77 6.08
C LEU A 33 -26.72 6.77 7.60
N LYS A 34 -25.55 6.89 8.22
CA LYS A 34 -25.42 7.05 9.66
C LYS A 34 -24.40 8.15 9.94
N TYR A 35 -24.67 8.96 10.93
CA TYR A 35 -23.78 10.00 11.42
C TYR A 35 -23.09 9.55 12.70
N PHE A 36 -21.82 9.92 12.84
CA PHE A 36 -20.98 9.71 14.02
C PHE A 36 -20.18 10.97 14.32
N GLU A 37 -19.82 11.15 15.58
CA GLU A 37 -18.84 12.14 15.99
C GLU A 37 -17.62 11.45 16.59
N ALA A 38 -16.43 12.00 16.33
CA ALA A 38 -15.18 11.55 16.90
C ALA A 38 -14.32 12.75 17.27
N HIS A 39 -13.44 12.59 18.24
CA HIS A 39 -12.45 13.62 18.57
C HIS A 39 -11.40 13.75 17.46
N TYR A 40 -10.99 12.63 16.87
CA TYR A 40 -9.98 12.55 15.84
C TYR A 40 -10.43 11.64 14.69
N LEU A 41 -9.96 11.94 13.49
CA LEU A 41 -10.02 11.07 12.32
C LEU A 41 -8.59 10.74 11.88
N ILE A 42 -8.25 9.46 11.86
CA ILE A 42 -6.97 8.98 11.33
C ILE A 42 -7.25 8.33 9.99
N ALA A 43 -6.81 8.96 8.92
CA ALA A 43 -7.03 8.50 7.56
C ALA A 43 -5.94 7.50 7.15
N CYS A 44 -6.38 6.29 6.81
CA CYS A 44 -5.58 5.18 6.30
C CYS A 44 -6.19 4.64 5.00
N ASP A 45 -6.81 5.50 4.20
CA ASP A 45 -7.61 5.17 3.02
C ASP A 45 -6.78 5.10 1.73
N GLY A 46 -5.44 5.03 1.87
CA GLY A 46 -4.52 4.66 0.81
C GLY A 46 -4.15 5.78 -0.15
N ALA A 47 -3.46 5.41 -1.22
CA ALA A 47 -2.85 6.32 -2.18
C ALA A 47 -3.83 7.32 -2.82
N ASN A 48 -5.07 6.89 -3.10
CA ASN A 48 -6.14 7.70 -3.69
C ASN A 48 -7.09 8.26 -2.61
N SER A 49 -6.56 8.62 -1.46
CA SER A 49 -7.29 9.03 -0.27
C SER A 49 -8.42 10.03 -0.54
N PHE A 50 -9.64 9.64 -0.19
CA PHE A 50 -10.80 10.51 -0.15
C PHE A 50 -10.62 11.61 0.90
N VAL A 51 -10.09 11.25 2.08
CA VAL A 51 -9.91 12.18 3.20
C VAL A 51 -8.90 13.27 2.84
N ARG A 52 -7.73 12.91 2.29
CA ARG A 52 -6.72 13.87 1.84
C ARG A 52 -7.29 14.86 0.82
N ASN A 53 -7.98 14.32 -0.21
CA ASN A 53 -8.55 15.13 -1.27
C ASN A 53 -9.65 16.07 -0.74
N LYS A 54 -10.51 15.59 0.17
CA LYS A 54 -11.58 16.41 0.76
C LYS A 54 -11.04 17.53 1.67
N LEU A 55 -9.85 17.35 2.21
CA LEU A 55 -9.16 18.37 2.99
C LEU A 55 -8.41 19.40 2.13
N ASP A 56 -8.41 19.25 0.81
CA ASP A 56 -7.60 20.05 -0.12
C ASP A 56 -6.11 20.01 0.24
N ILE A 57 -5.63 18.86 0.73
CA ILE A 57 -4.22 18.66 1.02
C ILE A 57 -3.53 18.20 -0.26
N GLU A 58 -2.65 19.05 -0.78
CA GLU A 58 -1.88 18.76 -1.99
C GLU A 58 -0.81 17.70 -1.74
N SER A 59 -0.54 16.90 -2.76
CA SER A 59 0.58 15.95 -2.78
C SER A 59 1.73 16.51 -3.61
N VAL A 60 2.91 16.50 -3.03
CA VAL A 60 4.15 16.88 -3.70
C VAL A 60 4.71 15.67 -4.43
N ASP A 61 4.81 15.75 -5.75
CA ASP A 61 5.36 14.70 -6.60
C ASP A 61 6.90 14.71 -6.53
N GLN A 62 7.50 13.57 -6.20
CA GLN A 62 8.96 13.36 -6.15
C GLN A 62 9.56 13.03 -7.53
N ARG A 63 8.77 13.16 -8.61
CA ARG A 63 9.17 12.83 -9.99
C ARG A 63 9.61 11.37 -10.18
N TYR A 64 9.18 10.49 -9.30
CA TYR A 64 9.30 9.05 -9.48
C TYR A 64 7.95 8.48 -9.89
N SER A 65 7.87 7.92 -11.08
CA SER A 65 6.71 7.17 -11.55
C SER A 65 7.23 6.05 -12.46
N LYS A 66 7.11 4.81 -12.01
CA LYS A 66 7.56 3.62 -12.74
C LYS A 66 6.51 2.52 -12.67
N ASN A 67 6.30 1.87 -13.80
CA ASN A 67 5.48 0.67 -13.86
C ASN A 67 6.33 -0.55 -13.47
N TRP A 68 5.74 -1.44 -12.70
CA TRP A 68 6.33 -2.69 -12.26
C TRP A 68 5.41 -3.84 -12.60
N LEU A 69 5.97 -4.88 -13.18
CA LEU A 69 5.32 -6.17 -13.39
C LEU A 69 5.48 -6.99 -12.11
N LEU A 70 4.36 -7.37 -11.49
CA LEU A 70 4.30 -8.25 -10.33
C LEU A 70 3.82 -9.61 -10.81
N VAL A 71 4.56 -10.65 -10.47
CA VAL A 71 4.26 -12.04 -10.82
C VAL A 71 4.29 -12.88 -9.55
N ASP A 72 3.13 -13.43 -9.19
CA ASP A 72 3.02 -14.40 -8.10
C ASP A 72 3.08 -15.82 -8.68
N ILE A 73 3.94 -16.63 -8.13
CA ILE A 73 4.10 -18.03 -8.50
C ILE A 73 3.87 -18.98 -7.34
N LEU A 74 3.35 -20.15 -7.65
CA LEU A 74 3.22 -21.28 -6.74
C LEU A 74 4.22 -22.36 -7.13
N LEU A 75 5.15 -22.68 -6.23
CA LEU A 75 6.10 -23.77 -6.44
C LEU A 75 5.41 -25.14 -6.39
N LYS A 76 5.74 -26.03 -7.32
CA LYS A 76 5.29 -27.41 -7.31
C LYS A 76 5.93 -28.21 -6.17
N ASN A 77 7.20 -27.94 -5.90
CA ASN A 77 7.94 -28.54 -4.78
C ASN A 77 8.41 -27.43 -3.82
N GLU A 78 8.29 -27.68 -2.51
CA GLU A 78 8.88 -26.84 -1.49
C GLU A 78 10.42 -26.82 -1.62
N ASN A 79 11.02 -25.70 -1.20
CA ASN A 79 12.47 -25.50 -1.23
C ASN A 79 13.14 -25.42 -2.61
N SER A 80 12.38 -25.29 -3.69
CA SER A 80 12.96 -25.01 -5.02
C SER A 80 13.54 -23.60 -5.12
N LEU A 81 13.09 -22.69 -4.25
CA LEU A 81 13.58 -21.32 -4.08
C LEU A 81 13.80 -21.02 -2.60
N GLU A 82 14.71 -20.09 -2.32
CA GLU A 82 15.01 -19.67 -0.96
C GLU A 82 13.88 -18.82 -0.35
N ASN A 83 13.59 -19.01 0.92
CA ASN A 83 12.62 -18.22 1.68
C ASN A 83 13.25 -16.92 2.19
N VAL A 84 13.52 -15.99 1.28
CA VAL A 84 14.16 -14.71 1.57
C VAL A 84 13.49 -13.55 0.82
N PHE A 85 13.74 -12.34 1.26
CA PHE A 85 13.56 -11.13 0.47
C PHE A 85 14.91 -10.74 -0.17
N ARG A 86 14.89 -10.46 -1.46
CA ARG A 86 16.07 -9.94 -2.17
C ARG A 86 15.69 -8.74 -3.03
N GLN A 87 16.42 -7.65 -2.87
CA GLN A 87 16.40 -6.55 -3.82
C GLN A 87 17.61 -6.68 -4.74
N ILE A 88 17.35 -6.89 -6.04
CA ILE A 88 18.38 -6.98 -7.07
C ILE A 88 18.54 -5.58 -7.69
N CYS A 89 19.63 -4.92 -7.34
CA CYS A 89 19.97 -3.58 -7.82
C CYS A 89 20.67 -3.66 -9.17
N ASP A 90 19.97 -4.19 -10.18
CA ASP A 90 20.44 -4.23 -11.56
C ASP A 90 20.16 -2.85 -12.19
N ASP A 91 21.18 -2.24 -12.80
CA ASP A 91 21.10 -0.94 -13.45
C ASP A 91 20.15 -0.95 -14.67
N LYS A 92 19.96 -2.10 -15.30
CA LYS A 92 19.07 -2.28 -16.44
C LYS A 92 17.64 -2.57 -16.01
N ARG A 93 17.46 -3.52 -15.08
CA ARG A 93 16.13 -3.92 -14.59
C ARG A 93 16.14 -4.17 -13.09
N PRO A 94 15.90 -3.16 -12.28
CA PRO A 94 15.68 -3.35 -10.85
C PRO A 94 14.59 -4.41 -10.62
N THR A 95 14.88 -5.36 -9.74
CA THR A 95 14.00 -6.51 -9.50
C THR A 95 13.92 -6.78 -8.01
N SER A 96 12.73 -7.10 -7.51
CA SER A 96 12.54 -7.63 -6.16
C SER A 96 12.12 -9.09 -6.24
N TYR A 97 12.63 -9.91 -5.35
CA TYR A 97 12.18 -11.27 -5.13
C TYR A 97 11.73 -11.41 -3.68
N ILE A 98 10.54 -11.94 -3.46
CA ILE A 98 9.87 -11.98 -2.16
C ILE A 98 9.30 -13.37 -1.93
N SER A 99 9.71 -14.05 -0.86
CA SER A 99 9.01 -15.22 -0.38
C SER A 99 7.79 -14.80 0.43
N LEU A 100 6.61 -15.15 -0.03
CA LEU A 100 5.34 -14.92 0.67
C LEU A 100 5.00 -16.07 1.63
N SER A 101 5.42 -17.28 1.27
CA SER A 101 5.33 -18.50 2.09
C SER A 101 6.30 -19.56 1.53
N ASN A 102 6.35 -20.76 2.12
CA ASN A 102 7.22 -21.84 1.64
C ASN A 102 7.02 -22.21 0.15
N ARG A 103 5.85 -21.96 -0.40
CA ARG A 103 5.53 -22.28 -1.79
C ARG A 103 5.13 -21.08 -2.64
N ARG A 104 4.75 -19.96 -2.04
CA ARG A 104 4.32 -18.77 -2.78
C ARG A 104 5.43 -17.75 -2.80
N HIS A 105 5.80 -17.33 -3.99
CA HIS A 105 6.86 -16.36 -4.21
C HIS A 105 6.39 -15.28 -5.19
N ARG A 106 6.88 -14.08 -5.01
CA ARG A 106 6.61 -12.93 -5.86
C ARG A 106 7.88 -12.42 -6.48
N PHE A 107 7.83 -12.19 -7.79
CA PHE A 107 8.83 -11.41 -8.51
C PHE A 107 8.23 -10.07 -8.90
N GLU A 108 8.99 -9.01 -8.71
CA GLU A 108 8.63 -7.67 -9.14
C GLU A 108 9.72 -7.13 -10.06
N PHE A 109 9.36 -6.83 -11.31
CA PHE A 109 10.28 -6.34 -12.33
C PHE A 109 9.91 -4.92 -12.72
N GLN A 110 10.84 -3.96 -12.59
CA GLN A 110 10.61 -2.64 -13.15
C GLN A 110 10.48 -2.74 -14.68
N LEU A 111 9.43 -2.18 -15.25
CA LEU A 111 9.25 -2.12 -16.69
C LEU A 111 10.23 -1.11 -17.30
N LEU A 112 10.83 -1.49 -18.41
CA LEU A 112 11.73 -0.65 -19.16
C LEU A 112 10.96 0.30 -20.09
N THR A 113 11.60 1.40 -20.46
CA THR A 113 11.03 2.36 -21.41
C THR A 113 10.76 1.67 -22.75
N GLY A 114 9.53 1.78 -23.25
CA GLY A 114 9.09 1.17 -24.50
C GLY A 114 8.52 -0.25 -24.39
N GLU A 115 8.58 -0.89 -23.21
CA GLU A 115 7.92 -2.18 -23.01
C GLU A 115 6.39 -2.02 -23.01
N GLN A 116 5.74 -2.80 -23.87
CA GLN A 116 4.29 -2.82 -24.00
C GLN A 116 3.67 -3.75 -22.96
N HIS A 117 2.74 -3.24 -22.15
CA HIS A 117 2.06 -4.01 -21.10
C HIS A 117 1.44 -5.30 -21.60
N GLN A 118 0.79 -5.27 -22.77
CA GLN A 118 0.16 -6.43 -23.38
C GLN A 118 1.14 -7.54 -23.78
N LYS A 119 2.39 -7.17 -24.11
CA LYS A 119 3.42 -8.14 -24.48
C LYS A 119 4.12 -8.71 -23.27
N ILE A 120 4.50 -7.85 -22.30
CA ILE A 120 5.29 -8.31 -21.15
C ILE A 120 4.54 -9.29 -20.25
N ILE A 121 3.20 -9.22 -20.20
CA ILE A 121 2.36 -10.15 -19.42
C ILE A 121 2.16 -11.51 -20.09
N GLN A 122 2.64 -11.71 -21.31
CA GLN A 122 2.56 -13.02 -21.98
C GLN A 122 3.46 -14.03 -21.27
N GLU A 123 2.97 -15.25 -21.12
CA GLU A 123 3.62 -16.30 -20.34
C GLU A 123 5.08 -16.53 -20.73
N ASN A 124 5.38 -16.61 -22.04
CA ASN A 124 6.75 -16.79 -22.52
C ASN A 124 7.70 -15.67 -22.06
N ASN A 125 7.23 -14.41 -22.00
CA ASN A 125 8.04 -13.30 -21.56
C ASN A 125 8.27 -13.34 -20.04
N ILE A 126 7.25 -13.72 -19.28
CA ILE A 126 7.35 -13.93 -17.84
C ILE A 126 8.32 -15.06 -17.52
N GLN A 127 8.18 -16.20 -18.20
CA GLN A 127 9.10 -17.34 -18.05
C GLN A 127 10.54 -16.94 -18.33
N ASN A 128 10.79 -16.15 -19.38
CA ASN A 128 12.14 -15.63 -19.69
C ASN A 128 12.69 -14.73 -18.58
N LEU A 129 11.84 -13.90 -17.96
CA LEU A 129 12.25 -13.05 -16.84
C LEU A 129 12.60 -13.87 -15.59
N ILE A 130 11.85 -14.94 -15.31
CA ILE A 130 12.01 -15.77 -14.11
C ILE A 130 13.05 -16.87 -14.29
N SER A 131 13.39 -17.27 -15.53
CA SER A 131 14.28 -18.39 -15.85
C SER A 131 15.67 -18.34 -15.19
N LYS A 132 16.11 -17.16 -14.75
CA LYS A 132 17.37 -17.00 -13.97
C LYS A 132 17.31 -17.63 -12.58
N TRP A 133 16.11 -17.89 -12.04
CA TRP A 133 15.90 -18.37 -10.68
C TRP A 133 15.31 -19.78 -10.63
N ILE A 134 14.41 -20.11 -11.58
CA ILE A 134 13.68 -21.38 -11.56
C ILE A 134 13.18 -21.75 -12.95
N GLU A 135 13.17 -23.05 -13.27
CA GLU A 135 12.68 -23.57 -14.52
C GLU A 135 11.14 -23.52 -14.62
N PRO A 136 10.57 -23.27 -15.82
CA PRO A 136 9.12 -23.13 -16.01
C PRO A 136 8.28 -24.33 -15.55
N ASN A 137 8.83 -25.54 -15.62
CA ASN A 137 8.16 -26.77 -15.21
C ASN A 137 8.03 -26.94 -13.69
N GLN A 138 8.70 -26.10 -12.88
CA GLN A 138 8.78 -26.21 -11.42
C GLN A 138 7.77 -25.31 -10.69
N TYR A 139 7.06 -24.44 -11.39
CA TYR A 139 6.07 -23.54 -10.80
C TYR A 139 4.83 -23.39 -11.66
N GLU A 140 3.81 -22.77 -11.08
CA GLU A 140 2.60 -22.28 -11.76
C GLU A 140 2.47 -20.77 -11.50
N ILE A 141 2.02 -20.02 -12.49
CA ILE A 141 1.75 -18.58 -12.32
C ILE A 141 0.35 -18.45 -11.69
N GLU A 142 0.27 -17.88 -10.49
CA GLU A 142 -1.00 -17.64 -9.79
C GLU A 142 -1.61 -16.29 -10.16
N ASN A 143 -0.78 -15.25 -10.29
CA ASN A 143 -1.26 -13.90 -10.57
C ASN A 143 -0.23 -13.08 -11.34
N ILE A 144 -0.73 -12.20 -12.20
CA ILE A 144 0.07 -11.25 -12.96
C ILE A 144 -0.62 -9.88 -12.85
N SER A 145 0.13 -8.88 -12.46
CA SER A 145 -0.37 -7.51 -12.44
C SER A 145 0.71 -6.50 -12.81
N ILE A 146 0.29 -5.36 -13.35
CA ILE A 146 1.18 -4.22 -13.56
C ILE A 146 0.68 -3.11 -12.64
N GLN A 147 1.58 -2.61 -11.80
CA GLN A 147 1.31 -1.53 -10.87
C GLN A 147 2.22 -0.34 -11.16
N ASN A 148 1.64 0.86 -11.07
CA ASN A 148 2.41 2.08 -11.15
C ASN A 148 2.78 2.54 -9.73
N PHE A 149 4.05 2.53 -9.42
CA PHE A 149 4.56 3.09 -8.16
C PHE A 149 4.99 4.53 -8.39
N ARG A 150 4.57 5.39 -7.47
CA ARG A 150 4.88 6.82 -7.48
C ARG A 150 5.61 7.19 -6.20
N GLY A 151 6.47 8.20 -6.30
CA GLY A 151 7.03 8.86 -5.15
C GLY A 151 6.29 10.16 -4.90
N SER A 152 5.54 10.27 -3.81
CA SER A 152 4.84 11.51 -3.46
C SER A 152 4.63 11.60 -1.95
N PHE A 153 4.43 12.79 -1.43
CA PHE A 153 4.01 13.00 -0.05
C PHE A 153 3.05 14.18 0.05
N ALA A 154 2.13 14.11 1.01
CA ALA A 154 1.23 15.21 1.32
C ALA A 154 2.02 16.41 1.90
N ASN A 155 1.69 17.63 1.49
CA ASN A 155 2.37 18.84 1.98
C ASN A 155 2.14 19.08 3.48
N THR A 156 1.11 18.47 4.06
CA THR A 156 0.90 18.38 5.51
C THR A 156 0.25 17.03 5.86
N PHE A 157 0.61 16.47 7.00
CA PHE A 157 0.06 15.20 7.50
C PHE A 157 -1.06 15.40 8.51
N GLN A 158 -1.37 16.66 8.84
CA GLN A 158 -2.42 17.02 9.79
C GLN A 158 -3.18 18.26 9.31
N LYS A 159 -4.49 18.24 9.47
CA LYS A 159 -5.35 19.43 9.37
C LYS A 159 -6.41 19.37 10.45
N LYS A 160 -6.32 20.27 11.46
CA LYS A 160 -7.13 20.21 12.69
C LYS A 160 -7.00 18.84 13.37
N ASN A 161 -8.12 18.18 13.62
CA ASN A 161 -8.22 16.87 14.27
C ASN A 161 -8.14 15.69 13.29
N VAL A 162 -7.70 15.91 12.05
CA VAL A 162 -7.53 14.84 11.05
C VAL A 162 -6.06 14.63 10.78
N PHE A 163 -5.63 13.37 10.84
CA PHE A 163 -4.27 12.93 10.54
C PHE A 163 -4.25 12.00 9.34
N LEU A 164 -3.23 12.14 8.50
CA LEU A 164 -2.95 11.25 7.38
C LEU A 164 -1.76 10.36 7.75
N ILE A 165 -1.86 9.05 7.53
CA ILE A 165 -0.78 8.09 7.78
C ILE A 165 -0.64 7.07 6.66
N GLY A 166 0.54 6.47 6.54
CA GLY A 166 0.85 5.49 5.49
C GLY A 166 0.63 6.05 4.09
N ASP A 167 0.11 5.25 3.16
CA ASP A 167 -0.09 5.62 1.76
C ASP A 167 -1.04 6.82 1.55
N THR A 168 -1.85 7.14 2.55
CA THR A 168 -2.66 8.37 2.55
C THR A 168 -1.78 9.62 2.65
N ALA A 169 -0.71 9.55 3.44
CA ALA A 169 0.23 10.64 3.66
C ALA A 169 1.34 10.68 2.61
N TYR A 170 1.85 9.52 2.19
CA TYR A 170 2.95 9.44 1.22
C TYR A 170 2.95 8.10 0.49
N GLN A 171 3.47 8.13 -0.74
CA GLN A 171 3.72 6.96 -1.56
C GLN A 171 5.21 6.85 -1.82
N MET A 172 5.74 5.64 -1.77
CA MET A 172 7.14 5.40 -2.00
C MET A 172 7.36 4.31 -3.06
N PRO A 173 8.52 4.33 -3.73
CA PRO A 173 8.94 3.22 -4.59
C PRO A 173 8.94 1.89 -3.84
N PRO A 174 8.77 0.73 -4.52
CA PRO A 174 8.67 -0.57 -3.87
C PRO A 174 9.99 -1.11 -3.32
N TYR A 175 11.07 -0.35 -3.45
CA TYR A 175 12.41 -0.77 -3.00
C TYR A 175 12.42 -1.14 -1.53
N ALA A 176 13.01 -2.31 -1.25
CA ALA A 176 13.10 -2.88 0.08
C ALA A 176 11.74 -3.10 0.79
N SER A 177 10.61 -3.03 0.08
CA SER A 177 9.25 -3.31 0.60
C SER A 177 8.91 -2.56 1.89
N GLN A 178 9.28 -1.27 2.00
CA GLN A 178 9.17 -0.51 3.26
C GLN A 178 7.85 0.23 3.47
N GLY A 179 6.93 0.25 2.50
CA GLY A 179 5.67 1.01 2.63
C GLY A 179 4.88 0.65 3.88
N LEU A 180 4.56 -0.63 4.08
CA LEU A 180 3.84 -1.10 5.26
C LEU A 180 4.59 -0.79 6.57
N ASN A 181 5.88 -1.06 6.63
CA ASN A 181 6.70 -0.85 7.82
C ASN A 181 6.73 0.63 8.22
N THR A 182 6.78 1.53 7.25
CA THR A 182 6.77 2.97 7.51
C THR A 182 5.39 3.42 8.00
N GLY A 183 4.30 2.92 7.41
CA GLY A 183 2.94 3.19 7.90
C GLY A 183 2.72 2.71 9.34
N ILE A 184 3.26 1.55 9.73
CA ILE A 184 3.22 1.08 11.12
C ILE A 184 3.99 2.03 12.05
N ARG A 185 5.14 2.55 11.62
CA ARG A 185 5.89 3.55 12.39
C ARG A 185 5.11 4.86 12.58
N ASP A 186 4.33 5.27 11.58
CA ASP A 186 3.45 6.44 11.71
C ASP A 186 2.44 6.24 12.83
N ILE A 187 1.80 5.06 12.87
CA ILE A 187 0.83 4.72 13.91
C ILE A 187 1.50 4.77 15.27
N LEU A 188 2.65 4.10 15.43
CA LEU A 188 3.39 4.08 16.69
C LEU A 188 3.81 5.49 17.13
N ASN A 189 4.18 6.35 16.20
CA ASN A 189 4.56 7.73 16.49
C ASN A 189 3.35 8.63 16.82
N LEU A 190 2.18 8.37 16.25
CA LEU A 190 0.98 9.18 16.43
C LEU A 190 0.21 8.82 17.69
N ILE A 191 0.02 7.53 17.97
CA ILE A 191 -0.95 7.07 18.97
C ILE A 191 -0.63 7.54 20.40
N TRP A 192 0.64 7.48 20.81
CA TRP A 192 1.02 7.96 22.14
C TRP A 192 0.84 9.47 22.32
N LYS A 193 0.96 10.24 21.23
CA LYS A 193 0.73 11.70 21.24
C LYS A 193 -0.75 12.01 21.41
N ILE A 194 -1.62 11.27 20.72
CA ILE A 194 -3.06 11.38 20.88
C ILE A 194 -3.45 10.98 22.30
N ASP A 195 -2.89 9.88 22.81
CA ASP A 195 -3.15 9.41 24.18
C ASP A 195 -2.80 10.48 25.23
N LEU A 196 -1.64 11.13 25.10
CA LEU A 196 -1.26 12.23 25.98
C LEU A 196 -2.26 13.41 25.91
N VAL A 197 -2.72 13.78 24.73
CA VAL A 197 -3.67 14.88 24.57
C VAL A 197 -5.05 14.53 25.14
N VAL A 198 -5.49 13.29 24.96
CA VAL A 198 -6.82 12.84 25.44
C VAL A 198 -6.86 12.66 26.94
N ASN A 199 -5.79 12.16 27.55
CA ASN A 199 -5.79 11.78 28.97
C ASN A 199 -5.16 12.80 29.91
N PHE A 200 -4.41 13.78 29.40
CA PHE A 200 -3.66 14.73 30.24
C PHE A 200 -3.93 16.21 29.92
N ASN A 201 -4.88 16.51 29.00
CA ASN A 201 -5.45 17.86 28.80
C ASN A 201 -6.91 17.87 29.36
#